data_22ede4b202afc7f78b1161c051c9809b
#
_entry.id   22ede4b202afc7f78b1161c051c9809b
#
_cell.length_a   1.000
_cell.length_b   1.000
_cell.length_c   1.000
_cell.angle_alpha   90.00
_cell.angle_beta   90.00
_cell.angle_gamma   90.00
#
_symmetry.space_group_name_H-M   'P 1'
#
loop_
_entity.id
_entity.type
_entity.pdbx_description
1 polymer ?
#
loop_
_entity_poly.entity_id
_entity_poly.type
_entity_poly.pdbx_seq_one_letter_code
_entity_poly.pdbx_strand_id
1 'polypeptide(L)' 'MLEGKVKWFNDQKGFGFIEQDGGKDLFVHHTAIMGEGFKTLSEGQRVRFEVEESPKGPKAKNVEKI' A
#
# COMPACT_ATOMS: atom_id res chain seq x y z
N MET A 1 3.82 -3.67 -12.74
CA MET A 1 3.55 -3.22 -11.37
C MET A 1 4.48 -2.08 -11.00
N LEU A 2 4.00 -1.21 -10.14
CA LEU A 2 4.80 -0.09 -9.65
C LEU A 2 5.45 -0.47 -8.33
N GLU A 3 6.49 0.28 -7.95
CA GLU A 3 7.18 0.08 -6.69
C GLU A 3 7.19 1.36 -5.89
N GLY A 4 7.24 1.22 -4.59
CA GLY A 4 7.32 2.34 -3.69
C GLY A 4 7.66 1.89 -2.28
N LYS A 5 7.53 2.82 -1.33
CA LYS A 5 7.79 2.56 0.08
C LYS A 5 6.56 2.86 0.89
N VAL A 6 6.36 2.11 1.96
CA VAL A 6 5.30 2.39 2.90
C VAL A 6 5.66 3.66 3.67
N LYS A 7 4.79 4.66 3.57
CA LYS A 7 4.99 5.90 4.29
C LYS A 7 4.63 5.72 5.77
N TRP A 8 3.48 5.11 6.01
CA TRP A 8 3.06 4.69 7.33
C TRP A 8 1.89 3.72 7.18
N PHE A 9 1.67 2.91 8.20
CA PHE A 9 0.56 1.97 8.20
C PHE A 9 0.07 1.78 9.63
N ASN A 10 -1.25 1.81 9.82
CA ASN A 10 -1.87 1.62 11.13
C ASN A 10 -2.52 0.25 11.18
N ASP A 11 -1.91 -0.68 11.92
CA ASP A 11 -2.39 -2.05 12.01
C ASP A 11 -3.77 -2.16 12.65
N GLN A 12 -4.06 -1.28 13.58
CA GLN A 12 -5.34 -1.31 14.30
C GLN A 12 -6.48 -0.88 13.40
N LYS A 13 -6.25 0.14 12.59
CA LYS A 13 -7.26 0.65 11.68
C LYS A 13 -7.25 -0.09 10.35
N GLY A 14 -6.16 -0.76 10.02
CA GLY A 14 -6.05 -1.56 8.82
C GLY A 14 -5.83 -0.77 7.55
N PHE A 15 -5.20 0.40 7.63
CA PHE A 15 -4.91 1.19 6.43
C PHE A 15 -3.66 2.04 6.63
N GLY A 16 -3.17 2.56 5.51
CA GLY A 16 -2.01 3.42 5.52
C GLY A 16 -1.80 4.05 4.15
N PHE A 17 -0.59 4.53 3.93
CA PHE A 17 -0.23 5.17 2.68
C PHE A 17 1.10 4.64 2.18
N ILE A 18 1.19 4.52 0.86
CA ILE A 18 2.41 4.13 0.16
C ILE A 18 2.89 5.33 -0.63
N GLU A 19 4.17 5.65 -0.48
CA GLU A 19 4.82 6.70 -1.24
C GLU A 19 5.38 6.06 -2.51
N GLN A 20 4.84 6.43 -3.67
CA GLN A 20 5.37 5.89 -4.92
C GLN A 20 6.49 6.76 -5.45
N ASP A 21 7.44 6.13 -6.12
CA ASP A 21 8.60 6.83 -6.67
C ASP A 21 8.15 7.82 -7.73
N GLY A 22 8.42 9.10 -7.49
CA GLY A 22 8.08 10.16 -8.43
C GLY A 22 6.62 10.49 -8.57
N GLY A 23 5.77 10.00 -7.66
CA GLY A 23 4.34 10.21 -7.75
C GLY A 23 3.71 10.61 -6.44
N LYS A 24 2.39 10.55 -6.41
CA LYS A 24 1.61 10.91 -5.22
C LYS A 24 1.51 9.74 -4.27
N ASP A 25 1.26 10.02 -3.00
CA ASP A 25 0.97 8.99 -2.02
C ASP A 25 -0.32 8.26 -2.40
N LEU A 26 -0.34 6.96 -2.18
CA LEU A 26 -1.50 6.13 -2.47
C LEU A 26 -2.07 5.55 -1.18
N PHE A 27 -3.38 5.59 -1.07
CA PHE A 27 -4.06 4.93 0.03
C PHE A 27 -3.93 3.41 -0.14
N VAL A 28 -3.70 2.69 0.96
CA VAL A 28 -3.67 1.24 0.96
C VAL A 28 -4.47 0.72 2.15
N HIS A 29 -5.34 -0.24 1.89
CA HIS A 29 -6.14 -0.92 2.91
C HIS A 29 -5.58 -2.33 3.11
N HIS A 30 -5.73 -2.89 4.32
CA HIS A 30 -5.19 -4.22 4.60
C HIS A 30 -5.71 -5.28 3.63
N THR A 31 -6.93 -5.12 3.10
CA THR A 31 -7.49 -6.06 2.14
C THR A 31 -6.77 -6.03 0.80
N ALA A 32 -6.00 -4.98 0.53
CA ALA A 32 -5.23 -4.85 -0.71
C ALA A 32 -3.85 -5.50 -0.61
N ILE A 33 -3.45 -5.93 0.57
CA ILE A 33 -2.14 -6.56 0.78
C ILE A 33 -2.25 -8.04 0.46
N MET A 34 -1.38 -8.52 -0.42
CA MET A 34 -1.36 -9.92 -0.79
C MET A 34 -0.52 -10.74 0.18
N GLY A 35 -0.84 -12.01 0.28
CA GLY A 35 -0.11 -12.92 1.13
C GLY A 35 -1.01 -13.55 2.17
N GLU A 36 -0.46 -14.49 2.94
CA GLU A 36 -1.17 -15.19 3.99
C GLU A 36 -0.80 -14.63 5.35
N GLY A 37 -1.67 -14.85 6.33
CA GLY A 37 -1.42 -14.45 7.69
C GLY A 37 -1.75 -12.98 7.95
N PHE A 38 -0.99 -12.38 8.84
CA PHE A 38 -1.25 -11.03 9.28
C PHE A 38 -0.86 -10.02 8.20
N LYS A 39 -1.85 -9.32 7.69
CA LYS A 39 -1.64 -8.38 6.58
C LYS A 39 -1.31 -7.00 7.11
N THR A 40 -0.05 -6.76 7.34
CA THR A 40 0.44 -5.49 7.85
C THR A 40 1.68 -5.06 7.09
N LEU A 41 1.95 -3.75 7.13
CA LEU A 41 3.12 -3.17 6.49
C LEU A 41 3.91 -2.38 7.51
N SER A 42 5.22 -2.28 7.29
CA SER A 42 6.10 -1.51 8.15
C SER A 42 6.52 -0.22 7.46
N GLU A 43 6.68 0.84 8.25
CA GLU A 43 7.15 2.12 7.72
C GLU A 43 8.50 1.95 7.02
N GLY A 44 8.60 2.49 5.83
CA GLY A 44 9.84 2.40 5.04
C GLY A 44 10.02 1.11 4.27
N GLN A 45 9.10 0.16 4.40
CA GLN A 45 9.21 -1.11 3.69
C GLN A 45 8.97 -0.93 2.19
N ARG A 46 9.81 -1.55 1.37
CA ARG A 46 9.61 -1.55 -0.08
C ARG A 46 8.51 -2.52 -0.45
N VAL A 47 7.63 -2.07 -1.34
CA VAL A 47 6.51 -2.88 -1.80
C VAL A 47 6.32 -2.66 -3.29
N ARG A 48 5.65 -3.61 -3.92
CA ARG A 48 5.23 -3.49 -5.30
C ARG A 48 3.71 -3.59 -5.34
N PHE A 49 3.07 -2.87 -6.23
CA PHE A 49 1.63 -2.73 -6.22
C PHE A 49 1.10 -2.27 -7.57
N GLU A 50 -0.23 -2.29 -7.69
CA GLU A 50 -0.93 -1.70 -8.82
C GLU A 50 -1.79 -0.55 -8.32
N VAL A 51 -2.07 0.40 -9.22
CA VAL A 51 -2.92 1.54 -8.89
C VAL A 51 -4.33 1.26 -9.36
N GLU A 52 -5.29 1.50 -8.47
CA GLU A 52 -6.71 1.40 -8.80
C GLU A 52 -7.37 2.74 -8.57
N GLU A 53 -8.08 3.23 -9.57
CA GLU A 53 -8.85 4.46 -9.42
C GLU A 53 -10.10 4.20 -8.59
N SER A 54 -10.42 5.13 -7.72
CA SER A 54 -11.62 5.04 -6.91
C SER A 54 -12.27 6.41 -6.81
N PRO A 55 -13.55 6.49 -6.39
CA PRO A 55 -14.21 7.79 -6.21
C PRO A 55 -13.50 8.74 -5.26
N LYS A 56 -12.69 8.19 -4.35
CA LYS A 56 -11.92 8.99 -3.40
C LYS A 56 -10.51 9.29 -3.87
N GLY A 57 -10.15 8.82 -5.06
CA GLY A 57 -8.82 9.01 -5.62
C GLY A 57 -8.10 7.70 -5.84
N PRO A 58 -6.84 7.74 -6.27
CA PRO A 58 -6.09 6.51 -6.53
C PRO A 58 -5.74 5.79 -5.24
N LYS A 59 -5.76 4.46 -5.30
CA LYS A 59 -5.36 3.62 -4.18
C LYS A 59 -4.53 2.46 -4.68
N ALA A 60 -3.72 1.88 -3.79
CA ALA A 60 -2.90 0.72 -4.13
C ALA A 60 -3.72 -0.56 -4.00
N LYS A 61 -3.46 -1.51 -4.88
CA LYS A 61 -4.06 -2.85 -4.80
C LYS A 61 -3.01 -3.89 -5.15
N ASN A 62 -3.29 -5.14 -4.78
CA ASN A 62 -2.36 -6.25 -5.02
C ASN A 62 -0.97 -5.94 -4.51
N VAL A 63 -0.90 -5.40 -3.29
CA VAL A 63 0.35 -4.96 -2.69
C VAL A 63 1.15 -6.17 -2.21
N GLU A 64 2.40 -6.24 -2.63
CA GLU A 64 3.31 -7.31 -2.22
C GLU A 64 4.57 -6.70 -1.62
N LYS A 65 5.05 -7.32 -0.56
CA LYS A 65 6.34 -6.95 0.02
C LYS A 65 7.45 -7.47 -0.88
N ILE A 66 8.43 -6.62 -1.13
CA ILE A 66 9.58 -7.00 -1.93
C ILE A 66 10.68 -7.53 -1.02
#